data_764ae1759bc17e5986d2386a238911b7
#
_entry.id   764ae1759bc17e5986d2386a238911b7
#
_cell.length_a   1.000
_cell.length_b   1.000
_cell.length_c   1.000
_cell.angle_alpha   90.00
_cell.angle_beta   90.00
_cell.angle_gamma   90.00
#
_symmetry.space_group_name_H-M   'P 1'
#
loop_
_entity.id
_entity.type
_entity.pdbx_description
1 polymer ?
#
loop_
_entity_poly.entity_id
_entity_poly.type
_entity_poly.pdbx_seq_one_letter_code
_entity_poly.pdbx_strand_id
1 'polypeptide(L)'
;MPWRQGYNFTMFYMVVETYRDGPGPVYERAGEQGRMLPEGLRYIDSWVVDDERLDRCFQLMETDDRGLLDAWRARWADLVEFDVFPVIESGEAARRTNAR
;
A
#
# COMPACT_ATOMS: atom_id res chain seq x y z
N MET A 1 -10.60 3.01 -20.60
CA MET A 1 -9.52 2.12 -20.92
C MET A 1 -10.00 0.71 -21.14
N PRO A 2 -9.96 0.26 -22.34
CA PRO A 2 -10.53 -1.06 -22.63
C PRO A 2 -9.83 -2.19 -21.90
N TRP A 3 -8.54 -2.06 -21.69
CA TRP A 3 -7.77 -3.13 -21.09
C TRP A 3 -8.18 -3.42 -19.65
N ARG A 4 -8.91 -2.53 -19.02
CA ARG A 4 -9.36 -2.75 -17.65
C ARG A 4 -10.79 -3.23 -17.57
N GLN A 5 -11.46 -3.26 -18.68
CA GLN A 5 -12.88 -3.55 -18.65
C GLN A 5 -13.16 -4.95 -18.22
N GLY A 6 -14.15 -5.06 -17.36
CA GLY A 6 -14.88 -6.27 -17.14
C GLY A 6 -14.18 -7.36 -16.39
N TYR A 7 -12.96 -7.62 -16.68
CA TYR A 7 -12.29 -8.78 -16.09
C TYR A 7 -11.01 -8.45 -15.36
N ASN A 8 -10.67 -7.19 -15.31
CA ASN A 8 -9.51 -6.80 -14.54
C ASN A 8 -10.00 -6.14 -13.26
N PHE A 9 -9.94 -6.87 -12.17
CA PHE A 9 -10.47 -6.44 -10.90
C PHE A 9 -9.39 -5.99 -9.94
N THR A 10 -8.30 -5.50 -10.50
CA THR A 10 -7.24 -4.94 -9.70
C THR A 10 -7.78 -3.85 -8.78
N MET A 11 -7.39 -3.91 -7.53
CA MET A 11 -7.78 -2.95 -6.52
C MET A 11 -6.56 -2.19 -6.04
N PHE A 12 -6.78 -0.92 -5.70
CA PHE A 12 -5.75 -0.10 -5.11
C PHE A 12 -5.98 0.02 -3.61
N TYR A 13 -4.89 0.03 -2.87
CA TYR A 13 -4.93 0.16 -1.42
C TYR A 13 -3.93 1.22 -0.99
N MET A 14 -4.40 2.13 -0.14
CA MET A 14 -3.50 3.03 0.55
C MET A 14 -3.13 2.38 1.86
N VAL A 15 -1.84 2.13 2.03
CA VAL A 15 -1.29 1.48 3.22
C VAL A 15 -0.60 2.57 4.02
N VAL A 16 -1.11 2.82 5.22
CA VAL A 16 -0.52 3.80 6.12
C VAL A 16 0.28 3.02 7.14
N GLU A 17 1.56 3.33 7.21
CA GLU A 17 2.51 2.62 8.06
C GLU A 17 3.00 3.54 9.15
N THR A 18 3.06 3.03 10.37
CA THR A 18 3.73 3.70 11.47
C THR A 18 4.87 2.79 11.92
N TYR A 19 6.08 3.29 11.90
CA TYR A 19 7.27 2.49 12.24
C TYR A 19 7.43 2.46 13.75
N ARG A 20 7.30 1.27 14.33
CA ARG A 20 7.25 1.10 15.79
C ARG A 20 8.52 1.60 16.47
N ASP A 21 9.65 1.37 15.86
CA ASP A 21 10.95 1.74 16.42
C ASP A 21 11.69 2.73 15.51
N GLY A 22 10.93 3.55 14.78
CA GLY A 22 11.49 4.52 13.87
C GLY A 22 11.91 3.91 12.54
N PRO A 23 12.46 4.74 11.65
CA PRO A 23 12.77 4.29 10.28
C PRO A 23 14.00 3.39 10.18
N GLY A 24 14.92 3.45 11.13
CA GLY A 24 16.19 2.73 11.03
C GLY A 24 16.02 1.24 10.76
N PRO A 25 15.33 0.51 11.64
CA PRO A 25 15.17 -0.94 11.43
C PRO A 25 14.42 -1.28 10.15
N VAL A 26 13.45 -0.44 9.76
CA VAL A 26 12.68 -0.67 8.53
C VAL A 26 13.57 -0.54 7.31
N TYR A 27 14.33 0.52 7.22
CA TYR A 27 15.20 0.74 6.06
C TYR A 27 16.36 -0.24 6.03
N GLU A 28 16.83 -0.67 7.18
CA GLU A 28 17.85 -1.70 7.23
C GLU A 28 17.35 -3.01 6.62
N ARG A 29 16.16 -3.46 7.04
CA ARG A 29 15.60 -4.70 6.49
C ARG A 29 15.29 -4.54 5.00
N ALA A 30 14.75 -3.39 4.60
CA ALA A 30 14.45 -3.15 3.20
C ALA A 30 15.72 -3.15 2.35
N GLY A 31 16.80 -2.63 2.89
CA GLY A 31 18.08 -2.65 2.19
C GLY A 31 18.62 -4.05 1.99
N GLU A 32 18.36 -4.95 2.93
CA GLU A 32 18.86 -6.32 2.87
C GLU A 32 17.95 -7.22 2.05
N GLN A 33 16.63 -7.05 2.17
CA GLN A 33 15.67 -8.01 1.64
C GLN A 33 14.66 -7.40 0.68
N GLY A 34 14.76 -6.10 0.41
CA GLY A 34 13.78 -5.40 -0.41
C GLY A 34 12.44 -5.29 0.32
N ARG A 35 11.39 -5.07 -0.44
CA ARG A 35 10.05 -4.92 0.13
C ARG A 35 9.40 -6.23 0.52
N MET A 36 9.94 -7.33 0.06
CA MET A 36 9.44 -8.68 0.33
C MET A 36 8.00 -8.86 -0.16
N LEU A 37 7.72 -8.34 -1.33
CA LEU A 37 6.37 -8.43 -1.92
C LEU A 37 6.12 -9.84 -2.46
N PRO A 38 5.00 -10.46 -2.11
CA PRO A 38 4.62 -11.69 -2.80
C PRO A 38 4.25 -11.38 -4.25
N GLU A 39 4.35 -12.39 -5.10
CA GLU A 39 3.96 -12.25 -6.49
C GLU A 39 2.47 -11.88 -6.56
N GLY A 40 2.14 -10.88 -7.37
CA GLY A 40 0.77 -10.43 -7.50
C GLY A 40 0.43 -9.21 -6.67
N LEU A 41 1.32 -8.80 -5.79
CA LEU A 41 1.16 -7.55 -5.05
C LEU A 41 2.18 -6.56 -5.60
N ARG A 42 1.72 -5.42 -6.08
CA ARG A 42 2.57 -4.44 -6.74
C ARG A 42 2.66 -3.17 -5.92
N TYR A 43 3.87 -2.67 -5.81
CA TYR A 43 4.17 -1.36 -5.23
C TYR A 43 4.02 -0.31 -6.32
N ILE A 44 3.27 0.76 -6.03
CA ILE A 44 3.09 1.85 -6.99
C ILE A 44 3.95 3.04 -6.61
N ASP A 45 3.79 3.54 -5.38
CA ASP A 45 4.56 4.70 -4.93
C ASP A 45 4.40 4.84 -3.43
N SER A 46 5.25 5.66 -2.82
CA SER A 46 5.15 5.88 -1.39
C SER A 46 5.73 7.24 -1.00
N TRP A 47 5.25 7.74 0.12
CA TRP A 47 5.65 9.03 0.67
C TRP A 47 5.78 8.90 2.18
N VAL A 48 6.87 9.45 2.72
CA VAL A 48 7.09 9.48 4.16
C VAL A 48 6.79 10.90 4.63
N VAL A 49 6.10 11.01 5.75
CA VAL A 49 5.80 12.33 6.31
C VAL A 49 7.12 13.05 6.61
N ASP A 50 7.22 14.27 6.10
CA ASP A 50 8.45 15.05 6.23
C ASP A 50 8.47 15.73 7.58
N ASP A 51 8.91 15.01 8.59
CA ASP A 51 9.11 15.55 9.93
C ASP A 51 10.40 14.94 10.50
N GLU A 52 10.70 15.28 11.73
CA GLU A 52 11.95 14.85 12.34
C GLU A 52 12.02 13.35 12.57
N ARG A 53 10.87 12.70 12.72
CA ARG A 53 10.84 11.28 13.08
C ARG A 53 10.92 10.36 11.88
N LEU A 54 10.38 10.80 10.72
CA LEU A 54 10.35 9.99 9.49
C LEU A 54 9.77 8.60 9.74
N ASP A 55 8.74 8.52 10.58
CA ASP A 55 8.23 7.23 11.05
C ASP A 55 6.85 6.91 10.52
N ARG A 56 6.33 7.69 9.58
CA ARG A 56 5.01 7.46 9.01
C ARG A 56 5.07 7.49 7.50
N CYS A 57 4.57 6.44 6.88
CA CYS A 57 4.65 6.27 5.43
C CYS A 57 3.27 6.00 4.86
N PHE A 58 2.98 6.61 3.72
CA PHE A 58 1.78 6.35 2.94
C PHE A 58 2.23 5.62 1.68
N GLN A 59 1.73 4.42 1.47
CA GLN A 59 2.18 3.58 0.38
C GLN A 59 1.00 3.12 -0.46
N LEU A 60 1.06 3.38 -1.75
CA LEU A 60 0.00 2.97 -2.67
C LEU A 60 0.39 1.64 -3.28
N MET A 61 -0.49 0.67 -3.16
CA MET A 61 -0.26 -0.68 -3.64
C MET A 61 -1.44 -1.17 -4.46
N GLU A 62 -1.19 -2.17 -5.27
CA GLU A 62 -2.18 -2.69 -6.20
C GLU A 62 -2.15 -4.21 -6.18
N THR A 63 -3.31 -4.84 -6.07
CA THR A 63 -3.44 -6.28 -6.20
C THR A 63 -4.89 -6.62 -6.47
N ASP A 64 -5.12 -7.77 -7.07
CA ASP A 64 -6.48 -8.31 -7.20
C ASP A 64 -6.79 -9.35 -6.13
N ASP A 65 -5.88 -9.53 -5.17
CA ASP A 65 -6.04 -10.52 -4.11
C ASP A 65 -5.61 -9.90 -2.77
N ARG A 66 -6.59 -9.53 -1.96
CA ARG A 66 -6.33 -8.91 -0.67
C ARG A 66 -5.50 -9.81 0.25
N GLY A 67 -5.60 -11.11 0.10
CA GLY A 67 -4.82 -12.03 0.90
C GLY A 67 -3.32 -11.82 0.74
N LEU A 68 -2.89 -11.39 -0.44
CA LEU A 68 -1.46 -11.10 -0.67
C LEU A 68 -1.02 -9.90 0.15
N LEU A 69 -1.89 -8.92 0.29
CA LEU A 69 -1.59 -7.75 1.11
C LEU A 69 -1.43 -8.17 2.57
N ASP A 70 -2.30 -9.03 3.06
CA ASP A 70 -2.21 -9.51 4.44
C ASP A 70 -0.94 -10.33 4.66
N ALA A 71 -0.57 -11.16 3.69
CA ALA A 71 0.66 -11.95 3.79
C ALA A 71 1.89 -11.04 3.83
N TRP A 72 1.89 -9.99 3.03
CA TRP A 72 2.99 -9.03 3.03
C TRP A 72 3.09 -8.29 4.36
N ARG A 73 1.96 -7.86 4.90
CA ARG A 73 1.95 -7.15 6.18
C ARG A 73 2.55 -8.01 7.29
N ALA A 74 2.29 -9.30 7.26
CA ALA A 74 2.81 -10.21 8.28
C ALA A 74 4.34 -10.23 8.30
N ARG A 75 4.96 -9.96 7.16
CA ARG A 75 6.43 -9.95 7.05
C ARG A 75 7.05 -8.72 7.70
N TRP A 76 6.26 -7.70 7.99
CA TRP A 76 6.73 -6.44 8.54
C TRP A 76 6.09 -6.10 9.89
N ALA A 77 5.20 -6.95 10.38
CA ALA A 77 4.37 -6.61 11.54
C ALA A 77 5.17 -6.36 12.81
N ASP A 78 6.37 -6.93 12.89
CA ASP A 78 7.23 -6.68 14.04
C ASP A 78 7.78 -5.25 14.07
N LEU A 79 7.92 -4.62 12.93
CA LEU A 79 8.49 -3.27 12.83
C LEU A 79 7.45 -2.20 12.49
N VAL A 80 6.29 -2.57 11.98
CA VAL A 80 5.35 -1.63 11.39
C VAL A 80 3.95 -1.90 11.87
N GLU A 81 3.24 -0.83 12.26
CA GLU A 81 1.80 -0.85 12.42
C GLU A 81 1.16 -0.40 11.11
N PHE A 82 0.12 -1.10 10.70
CA PHE A 82 -0.53 -0.84 9.43
C PHE A 82 -1.98 -0.41 9.58
N ASP A 83 -2.38 0.59 8.78
CA ASP A 83 -3.77 0.86 8.47
C ASP A 83 -3.92 0.75 6.97
N VAL A 84 -4.92 0.01 6.50
CA VAL A 84 -5.07 -0.27 5.08
C VAL A 84 -6.46 0.15 4.63
N PHE A 85 -6.51 0.93 3.55
CA PHE A 85 -7.75 1.45 3.00
C PHE A 85 -7.84 1.11 1.53
N PRO A 86 -8.91 0.44 1.07
CA PRO A 86 -9.13 0.38 -0.37
C PRO A 86 -9.45 1.78 -0.86
N VAL A 87 -8.86 2.15 -1.98
CA VAL A 87 -9.02 3.51 -2.51
C VAL A 87 -9.37 3.46 -3.98
N ILE A 88 -10.04 4.50 -4.45
CA ILE A 88 -10.31 4.72 -5.86
C ILE A 88 -9.86 6.14 -6.19
N GLU A 89 -9.65 6.39 -7.47
CA GLU A 89 -9.33 7.74 -7.92
C GLU A 89 -10.51 8.66 -7.68
N SER A 90 -10.21 9.92 -7.46
CA SER A 90 -11.24 10.92 -7.21
C SER A 90 -12.24 11.00 -8.34
N GLY A 91 -11.79 10.83 -9.58
CA GLY A 91 -12.69 10.82 -10.74
C GLY A 91 -13.71 9.73 -10.66
N GLU A 92 -13.32 8.55 -10.21
CA GLU A 92 -14.26 7.45 -10.05
C GLU A 92 -15.25 7.74 -8.92
N ALA A 93 -14.79 8.34 -7.84
CA ALA A 93 -15.68 8.71 -6.75
C ALA A 93 -16.71 9.73 -7.20
N ALA A 94 -16.28 10.69 -8.02
CA ALA A 94 -17.19 11.68 -8.58
C ALA A 94 -18.22 11.02 -9.48
N ARG A 95 -17.79 10.06 -10.31
CA ARG A 95 -18.73 9.35 -11.19
C ARG A 95 -19.79 8.60 -10.39
N ARG A 96 -19.38 7.94 -9.32
CA ARG A 96 -20.33 7.21 -8.47
C ARG A 96 -21.33 8.13 -7.82
N THR A 97 -20.88 9.31 -7.41
CA THR A 97 -21.76 10.30 -6.78
C THR A 97 -22.75 10.89 -7.79
N ASN A 98 -22.31 11.09 -9.02
CA ASN A 98 -23.12 11.75 -10.05
C ASN A 98 -23.90 10.77 -10.90
N ALA A 99 -23.80 9.50 -10.66
CA ALA A 99 -24.37 8.48 -11.53
C ALA A 99 -25.86 8.27 -11.34
N ARG A 100 -26.56 9.13 -10.66
CA ARG A 100 -28.00 9.00 -10.44
C ARG A 100 -28.82 9.54 -11.58
#